data_dbf51907563e641970d6e475940fb7e0
#
_entry.id   dbf51907563e641970d6e475940fb7e0
#
_cell.length_a   1.000
_cell.length_b   1.000
_cell.length_c   1.000
_cell.angle_alpha   90.00
_cell.angle_beta   90.00
_cell.angle_gamma   90.00
#
_symmetry.space_group_name_H-M   'P 1'
#
loop_
_entity.id
_entity.type
_entity.pdbx_description
1 polymer ?
#
loop_
_entity_poly.entity_id
_entity_poly.type
_entity_poly.pdbx_seq_one_letter_code
_entity_poly.pdbx_strand_id
1 'polypeptide(L)'
;MEPAQLPAHAPEEDVIGVSVARQISPMPEQTANAVPALAEDLIARIVGRMVPASPDVLRATRAGDVFRGFGKALRGSKKLHGLSYQTKKMMISMFWSHSWHGSTWRKYMTLLLFYNGPAAAVIACLGSAVASVLFASELLPVLHGPTNFTEDLPYSHWQSFWAALVGMILYILMLLFWRPVDSIFFDVICIDQVNPKRKGKGLMSIGAFLKASRSMLILWDATYSDRLWTMFEVAAFLRSREEGEMPKVVLRPTILGPCYLLLMLTVILVLTVADNVSVHLLSCWTGSSHFVLWALQFLICFCGLSVNTTTFREYFRSVSDSQEQLASWRLADVRCTCCDTGHVCGGGLCDREVVLKCICQWFGNLENFESRVQTEIMDTFVHEQSRQPFTYSQVVIALVPLLWSYLDSASAYARFTEWDPWLQASCQIARGLAWWLGVGPVAFLIQCRLACRFQRKCSWARCDPLINLLPLFAVVFVIFVAIVLEQLCFVPTLFHDGQTDNMLLFAAFVLPSAWLLYGYVGAGPRLTVSTSKHSIP
;
A
#
# COMPACT_ATOMS: atom_id res chain seq x y z
N MET A 1 -16.01 25.09 -9.77
CA MET A 1 -15.16 23.88 -9.85
C MET A 1 -14.44 23.96 -11.18
N GLU A 2 -13.23 24.50 -11.15
CA GLU A 2 -12.37 24.57 -12.33
C GLU A 2 -11.94 23.17 -12.76
N PRO A 3 -11.81 22.91 -14.07
CA PRO A 3 -11.28 21.64 -14.55
C PRO A 3 -9.81 21.55 -14.13
N ALA A 4 -9.45 20.46 -13.47
CA ALA A 4 -8.08 20.16 -13.06
C ALA A 4 -7.16 20.24 -14.29
N GLN A 5 -6.25 21.20 -14.29
CA GLN A 5 -5.18 21.30 -15.27
C GLN A 5 -4.36 20.00 -15.24
N LEU A 6 -4.27 19.34 -16.38
CA LEU A 6 -3.35 18.22 -16.59
C LEU A 6 -1.93 18.66 -16.21
N PRO A 7 -1.17 17.85 -15.48
CA PRO A 7 0.22 18.16 -15.18
C PRO A 7 1.00 18.29 -16.49
N ALA A 8 1.66 19.41 -16.68
CA ALA A 8 2.30 19.85 -17.92
C ALA A 8 3.50 19.02 -18.41
N HIS A 9 3.84 17.89 -17.79
CA HIS A 9 4.90 16.97 -18.20
C HIS A 9 4.55 15.53 -17.78
N ALA A 10 3.57 14.91 -18.44
CA ALA A 10 3.60 13.46 -18.56
C ALA A 10 4.84 13.10 -19.41
N PRO A 11 5.70 12.15 -18.98
CA PRO A 11 6.77 11.67 -19.84
C PRO A 11 6.14 11.13 -21.13
N GLU A 12 6.71 11.51 -22.30
CA GLU A 12 6.31 10.94 -23.58
C GLU A 12 6.27 9.43 -23.41
N GLU A 13 5.10 8.83 -23.60
CA GLU A 13 4.97 7.38 -23.59
C GLU A 13 5.88 6.79 -24.65
N ASP A 14 6.52 5.69 -24.29
CA ASP A 14 7.43 4.98 -25.17
C ASP A 14 6.67 4.41 -26.37
N VAL A 15 6.91 4.96 -27.55
CA VAL A 15 6.33 4.50 -28.81
C VAL A 15 7.40 3.71 -29.54
N ILE A 16 7.18 2.40 -29.73
CA ILE A 16 8.11 1.52 -30.47
C ILE A 16 8.34 2.10 -31.88
N GLY A 17 7.32 2.59 -32.52
CA GLY A 17 7.35 3.17 -33.86
C GLY A 17 8.36 4.32 -33.97
N VAL A 18 8.44 5.23 -32.99
CA VAL A 18 9.40 6.36 -33.00
C VAL A 18 10.84 5.88 -32.94
N SER A 19 11.10 4.86 -32.11
CA SER A 19 12.45 4.34 -31.94
C SER A 19 12.96 3.55 -33.15
N VAL A 20 12.07 2.87 -33.89
CA VAL A 20 12.39 2.05 -35.05
C VAL A 20 12.37 2.85 -36.34
N ALA A 21 11.42 3.78 -36.54
CA ALA A 21 11.32 4.62 -37.74
C ALA A 21 12.58 5.48 -38.00
N ARG A 22 13.28 5.91 -36.94
CA ARG A 22 14.56 6.63 -37.08
C ARG A 22 15.73 5.79 -37.61
N GLN A 23 15.51 4.50 -37.82
CA GLN A 23 16.55 3.58 -38.34
C GLN A 23 16.32 3.22 -39.84
N ILE A 24 15.20 3.62 -40.43
CA ILE A 24 14.84 3.33 -41.82
C ILE A 24 15.05 4.60 -42.67
N SER A 25 15.90 4.57 -43.69
CA SER A 25 16.13 5.67 -44.63
C SER A 25 14.89 5.88 -45.52
N PRO A 26 14.61 7.11 -46.05
CA PRO A 26 13.41 7.39 -46.83
C PRO A 26 13.44 6.68 -48.21
N MET A 27 12.34 6.02 -48.55
CA MET A 27 12.10 5.36 -49.84
C MET A 27 10.88 6.00 -50.60
N PRO A 28 10.73 5.76 -51.94
CA PRO A 28 9.77 6.47 -52.79
C PRO A 28 8.29 6.17 -52.49
N GLU A 29 7.42 7.11 -52.80
CA GLU A 29 6.03 7.26 -52.38
C GLU A 29 5.02 6.14 -52.75
N GLN A 30 5.30 5.32 -53.77
CA GLN A 30 4.37 4.28 -54.24
C GLN A 30 4.45 2.95 -53.46
N THR A 31 5.44 2.79 -52.59
CA THR A 31 5.59 1.64 -51.65
C THR A 31 5.16 2.03 -50.23
N ALA A 32 4.68 3.24 -50.04
CA ALA A 32 4.49 3.84 -48.71
C ALA A 32 3.53 3.08 -47.77
N ASN A 33 2.52 2.36 -48.28
CA ASN A 33 1.54 1.64 -47.43
C ASN A 33 1.93 0.17 -47.19
N ALA A 34 2.77 -0.44 -48.00
CA ALA A 34 3.18 -1.84 -47.81
C ALA A 34 4.40 -1.99 -46.88
N VAL A 35 5.26 -0.97 -46.82
CA VAL A 35 6.46 -0.97 -45.97
C VAL A 35 6.17 -0.95 -44.49
N PRO A 36 5.20 -0.14 -43.98
CA PRO A 36 4.81 -0.14 -42.57
C PRO A 36 4.28 -1.50 -42.10
N ALA A 37 3.37 -2.12 -42.86
CA ALA A 37 2.78 -3.40 -42.53
C ALA A 37 3.82 -4.53 -42.42
N LEU A 38 4.80 -4.58 -43.33
CA LEU A 38 5.89 -5.55 -43.30
C LEU A 38 6.83 -5.30 -42.10
N ALA A 39 7.10 -4.02 -41.79
CA ALA A 39 7.93 -3.66 -40.65
C ALA A 39 7.23 -4.01 -39.30
N GLU A 40 5.92 -3.76 -39.17
CA GLU A 40 5.14 -4.18 -38.03
C GLU A 40 5.17 -5.69 -37.82
N ASP A 41 5.00 -6.49 -38.87
CA ASP A 41 5.09 -7.94 -38.81
C ASP A 41 6.48 -8.41 -38.38
N LEU A 42 7.55 -7.80 -38.89
CA LEU A 42 8.92 -8.13 -38.50
C LEU A 42 9.16 -7.80 -37.01
N ILE A 43 8.71 -6.62 -36.56
CA ILE A 43 8.81 -6.18 -35.16
C ILE A 43 8.02 -7.13 -34.26
N ALA A 44 6.77 -7.46 -34.62
CA ALA A 44 5.94 -8.37 -33.86
C ALA A 44 6.58 -9.77 -33.74
N ARG A 45 7.20 -10.29 -34.81
CA ARG A 45 7.95 -11.55 -34.75
C ARG A 45 9.18 -11.48 -33.85
N ILE A 46 9.90 -10.35 -33.84
CA ILE A 46 11.09 -10.17 -32.98
C ILE A 46 10.65 -10.09 -31.51
N VAL A 47 9.69 -9.25 -31.20
CA VAL A 47 9.14 -9.07 -29.85
C VAL A 47 8.49 -10.35 -29.36
N GLY A 48 7.75 -11.03 -30.23
CA GLY A 48 7.03 -12.28 -29.93
C GLY A 48 7.93 -13.45 -29.54
N ARG A 49 9.21 -13.45 -29.94
CA ARG A 49 10.20 -14.48 -29.54
C ARG A 49 10.62 -14.36 -28.07
N MET A 50 10.36 -13.25 -27.40
CA MET A 50 10.77 -12.97 -26.01
C MET A 50 12.26 -13.24 -25.74
N VAL A 51 13.12 -12.85 -26.68
CA VAL A 51 14.59 -12.97 -26.59
C VAL A 51 15.16 -11.55 -26.57
N PRO A 52 16.20 -11.28 -25.76
CA PRO A 52 16.82 -9.96 -25.74
C PRO A 52 17.43 -9.63 -27.09
N ALA A 53 17.23 -8.41 -27.62
CA ALA A 53 17.76 -7.93 -28.89
C ALA A 53 19.30 -7.94 -28.92
N SER A 54 19.93 -7.83 -27.75
CA SER A 54 21.39 -8.03 -27.56
C SER A 54 21.65 -8.37 -26.08
N PRO A 55 22.75 -9.10 -25.76
CA PRO A 55 23.02 -9.55 -24.39
C PRO A 55 23.16 -8.41 -23.35
N ASP A 56 23.58 -7.23 -23.80
CA ASP A 56 23.77 -6.04 -22.95
C ASP A 56 22.49 -5.31 -22.56
N VAL A 57 21.38 -5.63 -23.24
CA VAL A 57 20.08 -5.00 -23.00
C VAL A 57 19.44 -5.52 -21.71
N LEU A 58 19.67 -6.79 -21.34
CA LEU A 58 19.03 -7.38 -20.16
C LEU A 58 19.63 -6.79 -18.88
N ARG A 59 18.93 -5.83 -18.30
CA ARG A 59 19.38 -5.06 -17.14
C ARG A 59 18.34 -5.09 -16.02
N ALA A 60 18.82 -4.94 -14.80
CA ALA A 60 18.01 -4.82 -13.59
C ALA A 60 18.46 -3.60 -12.78
N THR A 61 17.67 -3.21 -11.80
CA THR A 61 18.03 -2.21 -10.79
C THR A 61 17.65 -2.73 -9.41
N ARG A 62 18.15 -2.09 -8.36
CA ARG A 62 17.69 -2.37 -6.99
C ARG A 62 16.41 -1.60 -6.71
N ALA A 63 15.46 -2.23 -6.01
CA ALA A 63 14.22 -1.56 -5.60
C ALA A 63 14.49 -0.24 -4.86
N GLY A 64 15.53 -0.20 -4.01
CA GLY A 64 15.96 1.01 -3.31
C GLY A 64 16.40 2.17 -4.19
N ASP A 65 16.83 1.90 -5.43
CA ASP A 65 17.25 2.95 -6.36
C ASP A 65 16.06 3.73 -6.93
N VAL A 66 14.88 3.09 -7.02
CA VAL A 66 13.63 3.75 -7.42
C VAL A 66 13.19 4.81 -6.40
N PHE A 67 13.50 4.57 -5.11
CA PHE A 67 13.15 5.52 -4.03
C PHE A 67 14.09 6.72 -3.93
N ARG A 68 15.22 6.75 -4.64
CA ARG A 68 16.15 7.88 -4.63
C ARG A 68 15.47 9.18 -5.08
N GLY A 69 15.78 10.27 -4.40
CA GLY A 69 15.21 11.59 -4.69
C GLY A 69 13.68 11.62 -4.59
N PHE A 70 13.13 10.95 -3.58
CA PHE A 70 11.68 10.85 -3.33
C PHE A 70 10.91 10.35 -4.57
N GLY A 71 11.36 9.23 -5.14
CA GLY A 71 10.72 8.60 -6.29
C GLY A 71 10.94 9.34 -7.61
N LYS A 72 12.14 9.91 -7.83
CA LYS A 72 12.49 10.58 -9.08
C LYS A 72 12.30 9.69 -10.31
N ALA A 73 12.50 8.38 -10.17
CA ALA A 73 12.25 7.40 -11.22
C ALA A 73 10.75 7.31 -11.58
N LEU A 74 9.87 7.30 -10.58
CA LEU A 74 8.41 7.29 -10.77
C LEU A 74 7.87 8.58 -11.42
N ARG A 75 8.66 9.66 -11.44
CA ARG A 75 8.35 10.91 -12.14
C ARG A 75 8.91 10.98 -13.56
N GLY A 76 9.44 9.87 -14.10
CA GLY A 76 9.88 9.77 -15.49
C GLY A 76 11.21 10.49 -15.81
N SER A 77 12.15 10.57 -14.88
CA SER A 77 13.46 11.19 -15.14
C SER A 77 14.28 10.38 -16.14
N LYS A 78 14.65 11.00 -17.28
CA LYS A 78 15.32 10.33 -18.40
C LYS A 78 16.80 9.93 -18.15
N LYS A 79 17.45 10.42 -17.08
CA LYS A 79 18.91 10.24 -16.84
C LYS A 79 19.24 9.24 -15.72
N LEU A 80 18.46 8.14 -15.61
CA LEU A 80 18.61 7.18 -14.52
C LEU A 80 19.23 5.84 -14.95
N HIS A 81 19.50 5.64 -16.24
CA HIS A 81 20.01 4.37 -16.77
C HIS A 81 21.32 3.90 -16.11
N GLY A 82 22.15 4.83 -15.63
CA GLY A 82 23.38 4.52 -14.88
C GLY A 82 23.15 3.79 -13.53
N LEU A 83 21.91 3.77 -13.00
CA LEU A 83 21.55 3.02 -11.81
C LEU A 83 21.23 1.54 -12.11
N SER A 84 21.09 1.17 -13.39
CA SER A 84 20.88 -0.22 -13.78
C SER A 84 22.21 -0.96 -13.97
N TYR A 85 22.16 -2.25 -13.76
CA TYR A 85 23.28 -3.17 -13.99
C TYR A 85 22.85 -4.32 -14.92
N GLN A 86 23.79 -4.85 -15.66
CA GLN A 86 23.55 -6.00 -16.53
C GLN A 86 23.25 -7.24 -15.68
N THR A 87 22.21 -7.98 -16.03
CA THR A 87 21.82 -9.20 -15.33
C THR A 87 21.84 -10.41 -16.25
N LYS A 88 21.99 -11.60 -15.67
CA LYS A 88 21.88 -12.88 -16.38
C LYS A 88 20.45 -13.39 -16.30
N LYS A 89 20.08 -14.40 -17.10
CA LYS A 89 18.75 -15.02 -17.08
C LYS A 89 18.29 -15.37 -15.65
N MET A 90 17.00 -15.14 -15.35
CA MET A 90 16.31 -15.52 -14.11
C MET A 90 16.78 -14.80 -12.82
N MET A 91 17.46 -13.67 -12.94
CA MET A 91 17.96 -12.90 -11.78
C MET A 91 17.10 -11.69 -11.42
N ILE A 92 15.99 -11.45 -12.13
CA ILE A 92 15.04 -10.37 -11.80
C ILE A 92 13.98 -10.95 -10.86
N SER A 93 13.95 -10.47 -9.63
CA SER A 93 12.96 -10.93 -8.64
C SER A 93 11.55 -10.53 -9.05
N MET A 94 11.39 -9.29 -9.55
CA MET A 94 10.08 -8.74 -9.81
C MET A 94 10.12 -7.72 -10.95
N PHE A 95 9.17 -7.83 -11.88
CA PHE A 95 8.90 -6.83 -12.90
C PHE A 95 7.85 -5.85 -12.34
N TRP A 96 8.16 -4.55 -12.31
CA TRP A 96 7.20 -3.52 -11.86
C TRP A 96 6.48 -2.92 -13.04
N SER A 97 5.18 -3.19 -13.11
CA SER A 97 4.28 -2.66 -14.12
C SER A 97 3.36 -1.59 -13.52
N HIS A 98 3.20 -0.48 -14.22
CA HIS A 98 2.37 0.62 -13.76
C HIS A 98 1.92 1.50 -14.93
N SER A 99 0.80 2.19 -14.78
CA SER A 99 0.36 3.22 -15.73
C SER A 99 1.07 4.55 -15.43
N TRP A 100 1.63 5.22 -16.42
CA TRP A 100 2.23 6.56 -16.27
C TRP A 100 1.21 7.64 -15.93
N HIS A 101 -0.07 7.44 -16.21
CA HIS A 101 -1.16 8.40 -15.98
C HIS A 101 -1.65 8.44 -14.53
N GLY A 102 -1.39 7.41 -13.76
CA GLY A 102 -1.77 7.35 -12.36
C GLY A 102 -0.91 8.22 -11.44
N SER A 103 -1.43 8.57 -10.27
CA SER A 103 -0.77 9.43 -9.29
C SER A 103 0.58 8.88 -8.84
N THR A 104 1.66 9.60 -9.12
CA THR A 104 3.04 9.24 -8.76
C THR A 104 3.24 9.10 -7.25
N TRP A 105 2.67 10.02 -6.46
CA TRP A 105 2.85 9.98 -5.01
C TRP A 105 2.12 8.78 -4.38
N ARG A 106 0.95 8.38 -4.89
CA ARG A 106 0.24 7.17 -4.44
C ARG A 106 1.08 5.92 -4.69
N LYS A 107 1.68 5.80 -5.88
CA LYS A 107 2.62 4.71 -6.22
C LYS A 107 3.83 4.70 -5.29
N TYR A 108 4.44 5.87 -5.08
CA TYR A 108 5.60 6.01 -4.21
C TYR A 108 5.29 5.56 -2.78
N MET A 109 4.20 6.05 -2.18
CA MET A 109 3.80 5.69 -0.82
C MET A 109 3.47 4.19 -0.69
N THR A 110 2.77 3.62 -1.68
CA THR A 110 2.44 2.20 -1.69
C THR A 110 3.69 1.32 -1.77
N LEU A 111 4.62 1.64 -2.66
CA LEU A 111 5.89 0.93 -2.78
C LEU A 111 6.77 1.09 -1.53
N LEU A 112 6.83 2.30 -0.99
CA LEU A 112 7.62 2.61 0.21
C LEU A 112 7.16 1.76 1.41
N LEU A 113 5.85 1.71 1.66
CA LEU A 113 5.28 0.88 2.72
C LEU A 113 5.40 -0.62 2.44
N PHE A 114 5.26 -1.03 1.19
CA PHE A 114 5.39 -2.43 0.80
C PHE A 114 6.81 -2.98 1.06
N TYR A 115 7.85 -2.19 0.72
CA TYR A 115 9.25 -2.63 0.86
C TYR A 115 9.87 -2.27 2.21
N ASN A 116 9.62 -1.06 2.70
CA ASN A 116 10.32 -0.51 3.87
C ASN A 116 9.49 -0.64 5.15
N GLY A 117 8.15 -0.75 5.05
CA GLY A 117 7.25 -0.79 6.21
C GLY A 117 7.61 -1.85 7.26
N PRO A 118 7.85 -3.12 6.88
CA PRO A 118 8.21 -4.16 7.83
C PRO A 118 9.52 -3.84 8.58
N ALA A 119 10.57 -3.44 7.86
CA ALA A 119 11.85 -3.08 8.47
C ALA A 119 11.71 -1.84 9.37
N ALA A 120 10.94 -0.83 8.94
CA ALA A 120 10.68 0.37 9.72
C ALA A 120 9.98 0.04 11.04
N ALA A 121 8.94 -0.82 11.01
CA ALA A 121 8.22 -1.22 12.22
C ALA A 121 9.13 -1.98 13.20
N VAL A 122 9.91 -2.95 12.72
CA VAL A 122 10.81 -3.75 13.57
C VAL A 122 11.86 -2.86 14.24
N ILE A 123 12.55 -2.02 13.46
CA ILE A 123 13.60 -1.14 14.00
C ILE A 123 13.02 -0.10 14.96
N ALA A 124 11.84 0.45 14.64
CA ALA A 124 11.16 1.39 15.53
C ALA A 124 10.75 0.72 16.86
N CYS A 125 10.21 -0.50 16.84
CA CYS A 125 9.88 -1.24 18.06
C CYS A 125 11.11 -1.51 18.91
N LEU A 126 12.21 -1.95 18.29
CA LEU A 126 13.46 -2.20 19.02
C LEU A 126 14.01 -0.90 19.64
N GLY A 127 14.04 0.19 18.88
CA GLY A 127 14.47 1.48 19.39
C GLY A 127 13.59 2.04 20.49
N SER A 128 12.26 1.89 20.37
CA SER A 128 11.30 2.27 21.42
C SER A 128 11.53 1.46 22.71
N ALA A 129 11.74 0.15 22.60
CA ALA A 129 12.04 -0.70 23.75
C ALA A 129 13.35 -0.30 24.44
N VAL A 130 14.40 -0.01 23.67
CA VAL A 130 15.67 0.51 24.22
C VAL A 130 15.45 1.84 24.93
N ALA A 131 14.73 2.78 24.32
CA ALA A 131 14.42 4.08 24.92
C ALA A 131 13.65 3.93 26.25
N SER A 132 12.68 2.99 26.30
CA SER A 132 11.94 2.66 27.54
C SER A 132 12.86 2.15 28.64
N VAL A 133 13.77 1.23 28.33
CA VAL A 133 14.75 0.71 29.31
C VAL A 133 15.67 1.82 29.81
N LEU A 134 16.20 2.67 28.91
CA LEU A 134 17.05 3.78 29.28
C LEU A 134 16.33 4.80 30.17
N PHE A 135 15.04 5.04 29.92
CA PHE A 135 14.23 5.92 30.77
C PHE A 135 13.95 5.28 32.14
N ALA A 136 13.60 4.02 32.18
CA ALA A 136 13.37 3.28 33.42
C ALA A 136 14.64 3.19 34.29
N SER A 137 15.83 3.13 33.64
CA SER A 137 17.15 3.13 34.29
C SER A 137 17.67 4.54 34.64
N GLU A 138 16.84 5.57 34.56
CA GLU A 138 17.16 6.98 34.87
C GLU A 138 18.25 7.63 33.97
N LEU A 139 18.63 6.97 32.88
CA LEU A 139 19.61 7.50 31.92
C LEU A 139 19.03 8.59 31.01
N LEU A 140 17.71 8.63 30.85
CA LEU A 140 17.02 9.68 30.09
C LEU A 140 16.25 10.61 31.04
N PRO A 141 16.23 11.94 30.74
CA PRO A 141 15.56 12.92 31.58
C PRO A 141 14.04 12.79 31.50
N VAL A 142 13.37 13.24 32.53
CA VAL A 142 11.91 13.45 32.53
C VAL A 142 11.62 14.69 31.71
N LEU A 143 10.89 14.54 30.60
CA LEU A 143 10.54 15.66 29.73
C LEU A 143 9.29 16.40 30.21
N HIS A 144 8.37 15.69 30.87
CA HIS A 144 7.14 16.23 31.43
C HIS A 144 6.86 15.62 32.79
N GLY A 145 6.63 16.43 33.77
CA GLY A 145 6.20 16.07 35.11
C GLY A 145 5.40 17.23 35.71
N PRO A 146 4.64 17.01 36.78
CA PRO A 146 3.95 18.08 37.46
C PRO A 146 4.96 19.15 37.92
N THR A 147 4.70 20.41 37.56
CA THR A 147 5.55 21.56 37.89
C THR A 147 5.51 21.90 39.37
N ASN A 148 4.54 21.40 40.11
CA ASN A 148 4.40 21.59 41.56
C ASN A 148 4.30 20.21 42.23
N PHE A 149 5.30 19.88 43.01
CA PHE A 149 5.29 18.71 43.90
C PHE A 149 4.33 18.98 45.04
N THR A 150 3.08 18.58 44.89
CA THR A 150 2.20 18.35 46.00
C THR A 150 2.21 16.85 46.27
N GLU A 151 2.53 16.44 47.48
CA GLU A 151 2.65 15.04 47.92
C GLU A 151 1.39 14.19 47.71
N ASP A 152 0.30 14.81 47.29
CA ASP A 152 -1.02 14.18 47.14
C ASP A 152 -1.39 13.80 45.70
N LEU A 153 -0.52 13.97 44.69
CA LEU A 153 -0.85 13.59 43.33
C LEU A 153 -0.47 12.13 43.07
N PRO A 154 -1.42 11.28 42.67
CA PRO A 154 -1.12 9.88 42.36
C PRO A 154 -0.09 9.76 41.23
N TYR A 155 0.80 8.78 41.30
CA TYR A 155 1.90 8.48 40.35
C TYR A 155 1.48 8.39 38.88
N SER A 156 0.19 8.33 38.59
CA SER A 156 -0.39 8.31 37.24
C SER A 156 -0.10 9.54 36.36
N HIS A 157 0.53 10.59 36.92
CA HIS A 157 0.84 11.83 36.20
C HIS A 157 2.25 11.90 35.63
N TRP A 158 3.10 10.93 35.95
CA TRP A 158 4.45 10.84 35.38
C TRP A 158 4.37 10.07 34.07
N GLN A 159 4.73 10.70 32.97
CA GLN A 159 4.73 10.08 31.66
C GLN A 159 6.12 10.16 31.01
N SER A 160 6.48 9.11 30.31
CA SER A 160 7.57 9.10 29.34
C SER A 160 7.00 9.37 27.96
N PHE A 161 7.76 10.03 27.11
CA PHE A 161 7.50 10.17 25.68
C PHE A 161 8.65 9.66 24.83
N TRP A 162 9.66 9.08 25.47
CA TRP A 162 10.87 8.66 24.80
C TRP A 162 10.66 7.49 23.85
N ALA A 163 9.83 6.50 24.19
CA ALA A 163 9.54 5.37 23.34
C ALA A 163 8.77 5.80 22.09
N ALA A 164 7.74 6.64 22.25
CA ALA A 164 6.97 7.18 21.14
C ALA A 164 7.83 8.08 20.24
N LEU A 165 8.65 8.97 20.83
CA LEU A 165 9.54 9.87 20.08
C LEU A 165 10.58 9.10 19.27
N VAL A 166 11.33 8.21 19.91
CA VAL A 166 12.37 7.41 19.25
C VAL A 166 11.75 6.47 18.22
N GLY A 167 10.64 5.82 18.57
CA GLY A 167 9.91 4.96 17.66
C GLY A 167 9.47 5.68 16.41
N MET A 168 8.87 6.86 16.54
CA MET A 168 8.42 7.67 15.41
C MET A 168 9.58 8.14 14.53
N ILE A 169 10.66 8.65 15.14
CA ILE A 169 11.86 9.09 14.40
C ILE A 169 12.45 7.92 13.62
N LEU A 170 12.68 6.78 14.26
CA LEU A 170 13.24 5.59 13.61
C LEU A 170 12.34 5.06 12.53
N TYR A 171 11.02 5.02 12.77
CA TYR A 171 10.06 4.58 11.75
C TYR A 171 10.14 5.46 10.50
N ILE A 172 10.11 6.78 10.65
CA ILE A 172 10.20 7.72 9.53
C ILE A 172 11.55 7.59 8.81
N LEU A 173 12.65 7.55 9.55
CA LEU A 173 13.99 7.40 8.96
C LEU A 173 14.12 6.09 8.20
N MET A 174 13.68 4.98 8.77
CA MET A 174 13.73 3.67 8.11
C MET A 174 12.77 3.62 6.91
N LEU A 175 11.57 4.18 7.04
CA LEU A 175 10.63 4.23 5.92
C LEU A 175 11.21 5.00 4.73
N LEU A 176 11.85 6.15 4.95
CA LEU A 176 12.35 7.03 3.89
C LEU A 176 13.74 6.61 3.37
N PHE A 177 14.61 6.10 4.21
CA PHE A 177 16.03 5.91 3.88
C PHE A 177 16.46 4.44 3.78
N TRP A 178 15.65 3.49 4.21
CA TRP A 178 15.94 2.08 3.96
C TRP A 178 16.04 1.80 2.46
N ARG A 179 17.02 1.01 2.06
CA ARG A 179 17.30 0.71 0.65
C ARG A 179 17.19 -0.80 0.41
N PRO A 180 16.00 -1.29 0.01
CA PRO A 180 15.82 -2.70 -0.34
C PRO A 180 16.73 -3.06 -1.52
N VAL A 181 17.34 -4.23 -1.41
CA VAL A 181 18.35 -4.73 -2.37
C VAL A 181 17.77 -5.63 -3.45
N ASP A 182 16.46 -5.89 -3.42
CA ASP A 182 15.79 -6.73 -4.39
C ASP A 182 16.06 -6.28 -5.81
N SER A 183 16.43 -7.24 -6.64
CA SER A 183 16.68 -7.03 -8.08
C SER A 183 15.35 -6.91 -8.80
N ILE A 184 15.06 -5.76 -9.37
CA ILE A 184 13.81 -5.51 -10.07
C ILE A 184 14.04 -4.98 -11.48
N PHE A 185 13.02 -5.13 -12.34
CA PHE A 185 12.92 -4.36 -13.58
C PHE A 185 12.03 -3.15 -13.34
N PHE A 186 12.53 -1.98 -13.75
CA PHE A 186 11.77 -0.74 -13.83
C PHE A 186 12.17 0.00 -15.10
N ASP A 187 11.23 0.24 -15.99
CA ASP A 187 11.44 0.67 -17.39
C ASP A 187 12.36 1.89 -17.53
N VAL A 188 12.10 2.98 -16.80
CA VAL A 188 12.87 4.24 -16.85
C VAL A 188 14.35 4.06 -16.43
N ILE A 189 14.63 3.08 -15.58
CA ILE A 189 16.00 2.80 -15.12
C ILE A 189 16.66 1.73 -16.01
N CYS A 190 15.93 0.67 -16.33
CA CYS A 190 16.49 -0.49 -17.04
C CYS A 190 16.60 -0.26 -18.56
N ILE A 191 15.75 0.58 -19.14
CA ILE A 191 15.78 0.97 -20.54
C ILE A 191 16.44 2.35 -20.66
N ASP A 192 17.40 2.49 -21.59
CA ASP A 192 18.09 3.76 -21.84
C ASP A 192 17.14 4.76 -22.53
N GLN A 193 16.65 5.74 -21.76
CA GLN A 193 15.70 6.73 -22.24
C GLN A 193 16.34 7.87 -23.06
N VAL A 194 17.67 7.95 -23.09
CA VAL A 194 18.42 9.03 -23.75
C VAL A 194 18.87 8.62 -25.15
N ASN A 195 19.37 7.40 -25.30
CA ASN A 195 19.87 6.91 -26.58
C ASN A 195 18.75 6.20 -27.36
N PRO A 196 18.28 6.75 -28.52
CA PRO A 196 17.14 6.18 -29.25
C PRO A 196 17.34 4.74 -29.72
N LYS A 197 18.57 4.39 -30.12
CA LYS A 197 18.89 3.02 -30.56
C LYS A 197 18.84 2.02 -29.42
N ARG A 198 19.36 2.39 -28.24
CA ARG A 198 19.29 1.54 -27.04
C ARG A 198 17.86 1.48 -26.50
N LYS A 199 17.12 2.58 -26.53
CA LYS A 199 15.70 2.62 -26.18
C LYS A 199 14.91 1.63 -27.04
N GLY A 200 15.03 1.69 -28.36
CA GLY A 200 14.35 0.77 -29.27
C GLY A 200 14.70 -0.70 -29.01
N LYS A 201 15.99 -1.02 -28.78
CA LYS A 201 16.39 -2.39 -28.39
C LYS A 201 15.77 -2.81 -27.05
N GLY A 202 15.69 -1.90 -26.07
CA GLY A 202 15.06 -2.14 -24.77
C GLY A 202 13.57 -2.46 -24.90
N LEU A 203 12.83 -1.66 -25.66
CA LEU A 203 11.41 -1.86 -25.92
C LEU A 203 11.12 -3.18 -26.66
N MET A 204 11.90 -3.50 -27.69
CA MET A 204 11.80 -4.80 -28.39
C MET A 204 12.12 -5.99 -27.48
N SER A 205 12.84 -5.78 -26.38
CA SER A 205 13.25 -6.83 -25.44
C SER A 205 12.32 -6.94 -24.21
N ILE A 206 11.19 -6.23 -24.17
CA ILE A 206 10.32 -6.19 -22.97
C ILE A 206 9.80 -7.59 -22.60
N GLY A 207 9.46 -8.41 -23.59
CA GLY A 207 9.10 -9.81 -23.39
C GLY A 207 10.23 -10.64 -22.77
N ALA A 208 11.50 -10.34 -23.10
CA ALA A 208 12.65 -11.01 -22.49
C ALA A 208 12.84 -10.61 -21.01
N PHE A 209 12.59 -9.35 -20.64
CA PHE A 209 12.60 -8.91 -19.24
C PHE A 209 11.51 -9.60 -18.44
N LEU A 210 10.30 -9.69 -18.97
CA LEU A 210 9.17 -10.38 -18.34
C LEU A 210 9.46 -11.88 -18.15
N LYS A 211 10.01 -12.53 -19.18
CA LYS A 211 10.43 -13.93 -19.10
C LYS A 211 11.57 -14.16 -18.10
N ALA A 212 12.47 -13.17 -17.93
CA ALA A 212 13.57 -13.23 -16.95
C ALA A 212 13.13 -12.90 -15.52
N SER A 213 11.93 -12.40 -15.31
CA SER A 213 11.39 -12.01 -14.00
C SER A 213 10.65 -13.17 -13.35
N ARG A 214 10.84 -13.37 -12.02
CA ARG A 214 10.15 -14.44 -11.26
C ARG A 214 8.69 -14.13 -10.99
N SER A 215 8.38 -12.84 -10.80
CA SER A 215 7.03 -12.36 -10.48
C SER A 215 6.79 -11.00 -11.13
N MET A 216 5.53 -10.62 -11.22
CA MET A 216 5.11 -9.31 -11.73
C MET A 216 4.37 -8.56 -10.62
N LEU A 217 4.81 -7.33 -10.33
CA LEU A 217 4.09 -6.40 -9.46
C LEU A 217 3.30 -5.42 -10.32
N ILE A 218 2.00 -5.45 -10.15
CA ILE A 218 1.08 -4.52 -10.80
C ILE A 218 0.68 -3.45 -9.79
N LEU A 219 1.08 -2.20 -10.06
CA LEU A 219 0.60 -1.03 -9.32
C LEU A 219 -0.71 -0.57 -9.95
N TRP A 220 -1.80 -1.11 -9.41
CA TRP A 220 -3.13 -0.95 -9.99
C TRP A 220 -3.74 0.40 -9.64
N ASP A 221 -4.21 1.10 -10.66
CA ASP A 221 -5.10 2.26 -10.58
C ASP A 221 -6.13 2.20 -11.73
N ALA A 222 -7.12 3.10 -11.72
CA ALA A 222 -8.21 3.11 -12.69
C ALA A 222 -7.76 3.29 -14.15
N THR A 223 -6.50 3.73 -14.38
CA THR A 223 -5.96 3.93 -15.73
C THR A 223 -5.16 2.74 -16.23
N TYR A 224 -4.93 1.71 -15.39
CA TYR A 224 -4.03 0.61 -15.72
C TYR A 224 -4.54 -0.25 -16.89
N SER A 225 -5.78 -0.71 -16.80
CA SER A 225 -6.40 -1.57 -17.82
C SER A 225 -6.75 -0.83 -19.12
N ASP A 226 -6.76 0.51 -19.10
CA ASP A 226 -7.07 1.33 -20.26
C ASP A 226 -5.86 1.59 -21.17
N ARG A 227 -4.67 1.10 -20.78
CA ARG A 227 -3.43 1.37 -21.50
C ARG A 227 -2.93 0.14 -22.25
N LEU A 228 -2.60 0.33 -23.52
CA LEU A 228 -2.14 -0.75 -24.39
C LEU A 228 -0.85 -1.41 -23.88
N TRP A 229 0.12 -0.61 -23.44
CA TRP A 229 1.42 -1.10 -22.97
C TRP A 229 1.31 -1.90 -21.67
N THR A 230 0.52 -1.48 -20.70
CA THR A 230 0.33 -2.22 -19.46
C THR A 230 -0.32 -3.58 -19.72
N MET A 231 -1.30 -3.63 -20.62
CA MET A 231 -1.97 -4.88 -20.99
C MET A 231 -1.09 -5.77 -21.86
N PHE A 232 -0.22 -5.18 -22.68
CA PHE A 232 0.82 -5.93 -23.38
C PHE A 232 1.84 -6.58 -22.42
N GLU A 233 2.26 -5.88 -21.37
CA GLU A 233 3.13 -6.43 -20.32
C GLU A 233 2.45 -7.62 -19.62
N VAL A 234 1.15 -7.51 -19.31
CA VAL A 234 0.37 -8.62 -18.75
C VAL A 234 0.33 -9.80 -19.72
N ALA A 235 0.02 -9.56 -21.01
CA ALA A 235 -0.01 -10.60 -22.04
C ALA A 235 1.33 -11.32 -22.16
N ALA A 236 2.43 -10.55 -22.24
CA ALA A 236 3.77 -11.11 -22.35
C ALA A 236 4.17 -11.89 -21.09
N PHE A 237 3.78 -11.42 -19.88
CA PHE A 237 4.04 -12.15 -18.64
C PHE A 237 3.30 -13.48 -18.60
N LEU A 238 1.99 -13.50 -18.91
CA LEU A 238 1.19 -14.72 -18.97
C LEU A 238 1.77 -15.71 -20.00
N ARG A 239 2.14 -15.22 -21.18
CA ARG A 239 2.76 -16.05 -22.23
C ARG A 239 4.13 -16.61 -21.82
N SER A 240 4.90 -15.88 -21.02
CA SER A 240 6.25 -16.28 -20.60
C SER A 240 6.28 -17.45 -19.62
N ARG A 241 5.12 -17.86 -19.07
CA ARG A 241 4.99 -18.99 -18.14
C ARG A 241 4.66 -20.27 -18.90
N GLU A 242 5.23 -21.38 -18.43
CA GLU A 242 4.96 -22.70 -19.00
C GLU A 242 3.49 -23.12 -18.68
N GLU A 243 2.93 -23.95 -19.52
CA GLU A 243 1.60 -24.50 -19.26
C GLU A 243 1.61 -25.28 -17.94
N GLY A 244 0.75 -24.86 -16.99
CA GLY A 244 0.65 -25.45 -15.66
C GLY A 244 1.39 -24.70 -14.54
N GLU A 245 2.26 -23.73 -14.86
CA GLU A 245 2.86 -22.84 -13.85
C GLU A 245 1.94 -21.65 -13.58
N MET A 246 1.47 -21.53 -12.33
CA MET A 246 0.65 -20.37 -11.92
C MET A 246 1.51 -19.09 -11.95
N PRO A 247 1.12 -18.09 -12.76
CA PRO A 247 1.87 -16.83 -12.83
C PRO A 247 1.82 -16.12 -11.48
N LYS A 248 3.00 -15.84 -10.91
CA LYS A 248 3.08 -15.10 -9.65
C LYS A 248 2.89 -13.60 -9.90
N VAL A 249 1.64 -13.17 -9.98
CA VAL A 249 1.25 -11.76 -10.07
C VAL A 249 0.93 -11.25 -8.68
N VAL A 250 1.55 -10.14 -8.30
CA VAL A 250 1.26 -9.40 -7.06
C VAL A 250 0.57 -8.11 -7.45
N LEU A 251 -0.67 -7.96 -7.07
CA LEU A 251 -1.46 -6.79 -7.41
C LEU A 251 -1.59 -5.87 -6.20
N ARG A 252 -1.19 -4.61 -6.37
CA ARG A 252 -1.25 -3.58 -5.30
C ARG A 252 -1.95 -2.33 -5.79
N PRO A 253 -3.19 -2.07 -5.33
CA PRO A 253 -3.86 -0.79 -5.58
C PRO A 253 -3.03 0.37 -5.03
N THR A 254 -2.84 1.40 -5.83
CA THR A 254 -1.99 2.55 -5.47
C THR A 254 -2.54 3.38 -4.31
N ILE A 255 -3.82 3.24 -3.98
CA ILE A 255 -4.46 3.91 -2.85
C ILE A 255 -4.13 3.26 -1.48
N LEU A 256 -3.61 2.02 -1.46
CA LEU A 256 -3.29 1.32 -0.21
C LEU A 256 -2.27 2.07 0.64
N GLY A 257 -1.22 2.61 0.04
CA GLY A 257 -0.20 3.37 0.76
C GLY A 257 -0.78 4.55 1.54
N PRO A 258 -1.52 5.46 0.89
CA PRO A 258 -2.25 6.51 1.58
C PRO A 258 -3.18 6.03 2.70
N CYS A 259 -3.91 4.93 2.51
CA CYS A 259 -4.79 4.37 3.55
C CYS A 259 -4.02 4.00 4.83
N TYR A 260 -2.88 3.30 4.69
CA TYR A 260 -2.06 2.92 5.85
C TYR A 260 -1.41 4.11 6.55
N LEU A 261 -0.90 5.08 5.79
CA LEU A 261 -0.32 6.30 6.37
C LEU A 261 -1.36 7.11 7.13
N LEU A 262 -2.55 7.24 6.56
CA LEU A 262 -3.65 7.95 7.21
C LEU A 262 -4.08 7.25 8.50
N LEU A 263 -4.18 5.91 8.50
CA LEU A 263 -4.46 5.14 9.69
C LEU A 263 -3.41 5.39 10.78
N MET A 264 -2.13 5.26 10.42
CA MET A 264 -1.02 5.48 11.35
C MET A 264 -1.02 6.92 11.92
N LEU A 265 -1.22 7.92 11.07
CA LEU A 265 -1.31 9.32 11.49
C LEU A 265 -2.50 9.56 12.43
N THR A 266 -3.64 8.92 12.15
CA THR A 266 -4.82 9.00 13.04
C THR A 266 -4.50 8.41 14.40
N VAL A 267 -3.85 7.25 14.45
CA VAL A 267 -3.47 6.61 15.73
C VAL A 267 -2.48 7.50 16.50
N ILE A 268 -1.44 8.02 15.84
CA ILE A 268 -0.48 8.94 16.47
C ILE A 268 -1.21 10.17 17.03
N LEU A 269 -2.08 10.79 16.24
CA LEU A 269 -2.82 11.97 16.66
C LEU A 269 -3.71 11.69 17.88
N VAL A 270 -4.44 10.56 17.85
CA VAL A 270 -5.31 10.14 18.95
C VAL A 270 -4.50 9.92 20.22
N LEU A 271 -3.39 9.19 20.15
CA LEU A 271 -2.54 8.92 21.31
C LEU A 271 -1.89 10.20 21.84
N THR A 272 -1.31 11.04 20.96
CA THR A 272 -0.66 12.30 21.37
C THR A 272 -1.66 13.22 22.07
N VAL A 273 -2.89 13.30 21.59
CA VAL A 273 -3.92 14.12 22.22
C VAL A 273 -4.40 13.49 23.53
N ALA A 274 -4.60 12.16 23.57
CA ALA A 274 -4.98 11.46 24.79
C ALA A 274 -3.97 11.69 25.91
N ASP A 275 -2.69 11.56 25.62
CA ASP A 275 -1.61 11.69 26.61
C ASP A 275 -1.41 13.15 27.06
N ASN A 276 -1.35 14.12 26.13
CA ASN A 276 -1.10 15.52 26.46
C ASN A 276 -2.30 16.23 27.11
N VAL A 277 -3.51 15.91 26.65
CA VAL A 277 -4.73 16.53 27.19
C VAL A 277 -4.96 16.08 28.64
N SER A 278 -4.63 14.82 28.94
CA SER A 278 -4.76 14.30 30.30
C SER A 278 -3.82 14.99 31.30
N VAL A 279 -2.61 15.37 30.88
CA VAL A 279 -1.57 15.92 31.78
C VAL A 279 -1.64 17.45 31.94
N HIS A 280 -1.73 18.19 30.85
CA HIS A 280 -1.57 19.66 30.89
C HIS A 280 -2.82 20.45 31.27
N LEU A 281 -3.99 19.98 30.91
CA LEU A 281 -5.21 20.75 31.18
C LEU A 281 -5.85 20.37 32.52
N LEU A 282 -5.55 19.20 33.07
CA LEU A 282 -5.96 18.79 34.41
C LEU A 282 -5.27 19.58 35.53
N SER A 283 -4.02 19.98 35.33
CA SER A 283 -3.27 20.75 36.32
C SER A 283 -3.70 22.22 36.40
N CYS A 284 -4.33 22.77 35.37
CA CYS A 284 -4.64 24.19 35.27
C CYS A 284 -6.11 24.54 35.61
N TRP A 285 -7.04 23.56 35.66
CA TRP A 285 -8.47 23.84 35.72
C TRP A 285 -9.20 22.93 36.69
N THR A 286 -9.89 23.52 37.62
CA THR A 286 -10.73 22.82 38.64
C THR A 286 -12.16 22.57 38.12
N GLY A 287 -12.62 21.35 38.20
CA GLY A 287 -14.03 20.93 38.22
C GLY A 287 -14.75 20.67 36.90
N SER A 288 -14.97 21.64 36.02
CA SER A 288 -15.82 21.46 34.81
C SER A 288 -15.02 21.11 33.53
N SER A 289 -13.73 21.20 33.58
CA SER A 289 -12.83 21.14 32.42
C SER A 289 -12.55 19.75 31.91
N HIS A 290 -12.68 18.73 32.73
CA HIS A 290 -12.52 17.34 32.28
C HIS A 290 -13.48 17.00 31.13
N PHE A 291 -14.72 17.51 31.22
CA PHE A 291 -15.71 17.26 30.18
C PHE A 291 -15.32 17.85 28.82
N VAL A 292 -14.75 19.06 28.81
CA VAL A 292 -14.27 19.72 27.58
C VAL A 292 -13.15 18.95 26.94
N LEU A 293 -12.25 18.39 27.76
CA LEU A 293 -11.10 17.62 27.27
C LEU A 293 -11.52 16.27 26.67
N TRP A 294 -12.40 15.55 27.37
CA TRP A 294 -13.00 14.34 26.84
C TRP A 294 -13.77 14.60 25.54
N ALA A 295 -14.49 15.72 25.47
CA ALA A 295 -15.21 16.12 24.26
C ALA A 295 -14.23 16.43 23.10
N LEU A 296 -13.14 17.13 23.36
CA LEU A 296 -12.11 17.44 22.36
C LEU A 296 -11.41 16.16 21.86
N GLN A 297 -11.02 15.28 22.77
CA GLN A 297 -10.42 13.99 22.42
C GLN A 297 -11.39 13.14 21.58
N PHE A 298 -12.65 13.07 22.01
CA PHE A 298 -13.69 12.39 21.24
C PHE A 298 -13.85 13.00 19.84
N LEU A 299 -13.87 14.32 19.72
CA LEU A 299 -13.98 15.02 18.45
C LEU A 299 -12.78 14.70 17.51
N ILE A 300 -11.57 14.68 18.03
CA ILE A 300 -10.35 14.36 17.25
C ILE A 300 -10.39 12.90 16.79
N CYS A 301 -10.73 11.97 17.69
CA CYS A 301 -10.92 10.56 17.34
C CYS A 301 -12.01 10.39 16.26
N PHE A 302 -13.12 11.08 16.45
CA PHE A 302 -14.24 11.06 15.52
C PHE A 302 -13.85 11.57 14.13
N CYS A 303 -13.17 12.71 14.05
CA CYS A 303 -12.69 13.27 12.78
C CYS A 303 -11.69 12.33 12.10
N GLY A 304 -10.68 11.84 12.81
CA GLY A 304 -9.67 10.93 12.26
C GLY A 304 -10.27 9.63 11.74
N LEU A 305 -11.12 8.98 12.52
CA LEU A 305 -11.80 7.75 12.13
C LEU A 305 -12.80 7.97 10.98
N SER A 306 -13.45 9.14 10.92
CA SER A 306 -14.36 9.51 9.83
C SER A 306 -13.60 9.65 8.50
N VAL A 307 -12.43 10.30 8.51
CA VAL A 307 -11.56 10.43 7.33
C VAL A 307 -11.06 9.06 6.89
N ASN A 308 -10.62 8.20 7.82
CA ASN A 308 -10.24 6.81 7.51
C ASN A 308 -11.40 6.04 6.86
N THR A 309 -12.61 6.12 7.44
CA THR A 309 -13.80 5.45 6.89
C THR A 309 -14.11 5.91 5.47
N THR A 310 -14.02 7.22 5.21
CA THR A 310 -14.22 7.79 3.86
C THR A 310 -13.21 7.22 2.87
N THR A 311 -11.94 7.18 3.26
CA THR A 311 -10.85 6.68 2.41
C THR A 311 -10.98 5.17 2.14
N PHE A 312 -11.40 4.38 3.14
CA PHE A 312 -11.66 2.95 2.94
C PHE A 312 -12.87 2.69 2.05
N ARG A 313 -13.95 3.47 2.18
CA ARG A 313 -15.09 3.39 1.26
C ARG A 313 -14.67 3.73 -0.18
N GLU A 314 -13.81 4.74 -0.36
CA GLU A 314 -13.25 5.09 -1.67
C GLU A 314 -12.39 3.94 -2.23
N TYR A 315 -11.55 3.33 -1.38
CA TYR A 315 -10.77 2.16 -1.74
C TYR A 315 -11.67 1.00 -2.25
N PHE A 316 -12.70 0.63 -1.49
CA PHE A 316 -13.58 -0.47 -1.88
C PHE A 316 -14.41 -0.16 -3.14
N ARG A 317 -14.82 1.11 -3.33
CA ARG A 317 -15.43 1.55 -4.60
C ARG A 317 -14.46 1.36 -5.76
N SER A 318 -13.24 1.85 -5.64
CA SER A 318 -12.22 1.70 -6.67
C SER A 318 -11.94 0.23 -7.02
N VAL A 319 -11.97 -0.67 -6.03
CA VAL A 319 -11.84 -2.12 -6.24
C VAL A 319 -13.04 -2.66 -7.01
N SER A 320 -14.26 -2.29 -6.64
CA SER A 320 -15.48 -2.73 -7.34
C SER A 320 -15.54 -2.21 -8.77
N ASP A 321 -15.21 -0.93 -8.99
CA ASP A 321 -15.16 -0.32 -10.32
C ASP A 321 -14.12 -1.04 -11.21
N SER A 322 -12.96 -1.39 -10.64
CA SER A 322 -11.92 -2.15 -11.34
C SER A 322 -12.35 -3.57 -11.70
N GLN A 323 -13.15 -4.24 -10.84
CA GLN A 323 -13.72 -5.56 -11.14
C GLN A 323 -14.72 -5.49 -12.29
N GLU A 324 -15.59 -4.49 -12.28
CA GLU A 324 -16.57 -4.28 -13.35
C GLU A 324 -15.86 -3.96 -14.68
N GLN A 325 -14.81 -3.14 -14.64
CA GLN A 325 -13.96 -2.84 -15.78
C GLN A 325 -13.25 -4.08 -16.34
N LEU A 326 -12.69 -4.94 -15.48
CA LEU A 326 -12.05 -6.18 -15.90
C LEU A 326 -13.05 -7.20 -16.46
N ALA A 327 -14.25 -7.29 -15.88
CA ALA A 327 -15.28 -8.23 -16.32
C ALA A 327 -15.79 -7.93 -17.76
N SER A 328 -15.83 -6.67 -18.14
CA SER A 328 -16.23 -6.22 -19.47
C SER A 328 -15.07 -5.78 -20.37
N TRP A 329 -13.83 -6.09 -19.97
CA TRP A 329 -12.64 -5.59 -20.63
C TRP A 329 -12.50 -6.11 -22.05
N ARG A 330 -12.23 -5.21 -23.00
CA ARG A 330 -11.94 -5.52 -24.41
C ARG A 330 -10.69 -4.79 -24.88
N LEU A 331 -9.88 -5.47 -25.66
CA LEU A 331 -8.65 -4.91 -26.19
C LEU A 331 -8.92 -3.77 -27.21
N ALA A 332 -10.08 -3.80 -27.87
CA ALA A 332 -10.51 -2.77 -28.78
C ALA A 332 -10.66 -1.38 -28.10
N ASP A 333 -11.11 -1.37 -26.85
CA ASP A 333 -11.40 -0.15 -26.08
C ASP A 333 -10.14 0.46 -25.42
N VAL A 334 -9.02 -0.25 -25.45
CA VAL A 334 -7.77 0.16 -24.81
C VAL A 334 -7.11 1.30 -25.58
N ARG A 335 -6.65 2.33 -24.86
CA ARG A 335 -6.01 3.51 -25.46
C ARG A 335 -4.58 3.24 -25.88
N CYS A 336 -4.22 3.79 -27.05
CA CYS A 336 -2.87 3.75 -27.59
C CYS A 336 -2.39 5.17 -27.84
N THR A 337 -1.31 5.60 -27.20
CA THR A 337 -0.77 6.96 -27.36
C THR A 337 -0.40 7.26 -28.82
N CYS A 338 0.11 6.28 -29.57
CA CYS A 338 0.41 6.42 -30.99
C CYS A 338 -0.86 6.78 -31.78
N CYS A 339 -1.97 6.08 -31.55
CA CYS A 339 -3.25 6.35 -32.19
C CYS A 339 -3.83 7.70 -31.76
N ASP A 340 -3.78 8.03 -30.46
CA ASP A 340 -4.30 9.27 -29.90
C ASP A 340 -3.57 10.51 -30.44
N THR A 341 -2.29 10.37 -30.85
CA THR A 341 -1.47 11.43 -31.49
C THR A 341 -1.55 11.45 -33.01
N GLY A 342 -2.45 10.67 -33.63
CA GLY A 342 -2.62 10.61 -35.08
C GLY A 342 -1.41 10.03 -35.85
N HIS A 343 -0.66 9.11 -35.22
CA HIS A 343 0.51 8.44 -35.77
C HIS A 343 1.70 9.37 -36.13
N VAL A 344 1.67 10.63 -35.69
CA VAL A 344 2.70 11.65 -35.99
C VAL A 344 4.08 11.23 -35.47
N CYS A 345 4.10 10.50 -34.35
CA CYS A 345 5.35 10.13 -33.64
C CYS A 345 6.05 8.88 -34.22
N GLY A 346 5.40 8.08 -35.04
CA GLY A 346 5.86 6.72 -35.41
C GLY A 346 6.41 6.53 -36.81
N GLY A 347 6.48 7.57 -37.65
CA GLY A 347 6.92 7.40 -39.04
C GLY A 347 6.05 6.41 -39.83
N GLY A 348 4.75 6.30 -39.51
CA GLY A 348 3.80 5.38 -40.12
C GLY A 348 3.66 4.02 -39.42
N LEU A 349 4.50 3.68 -38.43
CA LEU A 349 4.35 2.46 -37.62
C LEU A 349 3.39 2.68 -36.45
N CYS A 350 2.52 1.71 -36.22
CA CYS A 350 1.53 1.76 -35.14
C CYS A 350 1.86 0.76 -34.02
N ASP A 351 2.04 1.24 -32.81
CA ASP A 351 2.28 0.36 -31.64
C ASP A 351 1.09 -0.59 -31.41
N ARG A 352 -0.15 -0.14 -31.68
CA ARG A 352 -1.33 -0.99 -31.56
C ARG A 352 -1.24 -2.20 -32.49
N GLU A 353 -0.90 -2.00 -33.75
CA GLU A 353 -0.80 -3.09 -34.72
C GLU A 353 0.28 -4.09 -34.34
N VAL A 354 1.44 -3.62 -33.88
CA VAL A 354 2.52 -4.50 -33.39
C VAL A 354 2.06 -5.32 -32.19
N VAL A 355 1.40 -4.69 -31.21
CA VAL A 355 0.91 -5.36 -29.99
C VAL A 355 -0.17 -6.36 -30.33
N LEU A 356 -1.15 -6.02 -31.17
CA LEU A 356 -2.22 -6.93 -31.59
C LEU A 356 -1.65 -8.16 -32.31
N LYS A 357 -0.68 -7.98 -33.20
CA LYS A 357 -0.01 -9.08 -33.89
C LYS A 357 0.77 -9.99 -32.91
N CYS A 358 1.44 -9.40 -31.90
CA CYS A 358 2.10 -10.19 -30.86
C CYS A 358 1.08 -11.03 -30.05
N ILE A 359 -0.04 -10.41 -29.64
CA ILE A 359 -1.09 -11.09 -28.87
C ILE A 359 -1.70 -12.24 -29.68
N CYS A 360 -2.04 -12.00 -30.95
CA CYS A 360 -2.52 -13.07 -31.85
C CYS A 360 -1.49 -14.20 -32.01
N GLN A 361 -0.21 -13.88 -32.12
CA GLN A 361 0.85 -14.89 -32.20
C GLN A 361 0.97 -15.73 -30.92
N TRP A 362 0.72 -15.14 -29.73
CA TRP A 362 0.87 -15.83 -28.45
C TRP A 362 -0.37 -16.63 -28.05
N PHE A 363 -1.56 -16.14 -28.34
CA PHE A 363 -2.83 -16.69 -27.86
C PHE A 363 -3.73 -17.24 -28.98
N GLY A 364 -3.29 -17.14 -30.24
CA GLY A 364 -4.01 -17.60 -31.42
C GLY A 364 -4.98 -16.53 -31.97
N ASN A 365 -5.77 -15.88 -31.11
CA ASN A 365 -6.65 -14.77 -31.44
C ASN A 365 -6.77 -13.77 -30.27
N LEU A 366 -7.45 -12.66 -30.49
CA LEU A 366 -7.62 -11.61 -29.48
C LEU A 366 -8.61 -12.04 -28.39
N GLU A 367 -9.67 -12.75 -28.78
CA GLU A 367 -10.72 -13.22 -27.88
C GLU A 367 -10.19 -14.19 -26.80
N ASN A 368 -9.23 -15.04 -27.17
CA ASN A 368 -8.57 -15.91 -26.21
C ASN A 368 -7.80 -15.11 -25.15
N PHE A 369 -7.12 -14.05 -25.56
CA PHE A 369 -6.44 -13.19 -24.59
C PHE A 369 -7.41 -12.41 -23.72
N GLU A 370 -8.48 -11.84 -24.32
CA GLU A 370 -9.54 -11.16 -23.56
C GLU A 370 -10.17 -12.10 -22.52
N SER A 371 -10.47 -13.33 -22.90
CA SER A 371 -10.98 -14.35 -21.99
C SER A 371 -9.99 -14.64 -20.84
N ARG A 372 -8.69 -14.72 -21.11
CA ARG A 372 -7.69 -14.91 -20.05
C ARG A 372 -7.57 -13.71 -19.12
N VAL A 373 -7.70 -12.48 -19.61
CA VAL A 373 -7.76 -11.28 -18.76
C VAL A 373 -9.01 -11.32 -17.88
N GLN A 374 -10.16 -11.59 -18.47
CA GLN A 374 -11.45 -11.66 -17.76
C GLN A 374 -11.53 -12.81 -16.75
N THR A 375 -10.71 -13.86 -16.88
CA THR A 375 -10.65 -14.99 -15.94
C THR A 375 -9.42 -14.93 -15.04
N GLU A 376 -8.22 -15.18 -15.57
CA GLU A 376 -7.00 -15.35 -14.76
C GLU A 376 -6.58 -14.07 -14.02
N ILE A 377 -6.61 -12.92 -14.69
CA ILE A 377 -6.29 -11.63 -14.06
C ILE A 377 -7.40 -11.22 -13.10
N MET A 378 -8.66 -11.41 -13.49
CA MET A 378 -9.79 -11.19 -12.62
C MET A 378 -9.72 -12.07 -11.37
N ASP A 379 -9.45 -13.36 -11.49
CA ASP A 379 -9.33 -14.28 -10.36
C ASP A 379 -8.16 -13.88 -9.45
N THR A 380 -7.03 -13.48 -10.02
CA THR A 380 -5.89 -12.95 -9.26
C THR A 380 -6.28 -11.67 -8.54
N PHE A 381 -6.97 -10.74 -9.22
CA PHE A 381 -7.45 -9.49 -8.64
C PHE A 381 -8.42 -9.76 -7.49
N VAL A 382 -9.43 -10.61 -7.71
CA VAL A 382 -10.40 -11.01 -6.69
C VAL A 382 -9.71 -11.72 -5.53
N HIS A 383 -8.79 -12.65 -5.80
CA HIS A 383 -8.08 -13.39 -4.78
C HIS A 383 -7.22 -12.46 -3.89
N GLU A 384 -6.45 -11.56 -4.48
CA GLU A 384 -5.61 -10.59 -3.75
C GLU A 384 -6.45 -9.57 -2.96
N GLN A 385 -7.62 -9.15 -3.51
CA GLN A 385 -8.47 -8.14 -2.89
C GLN A 385 -9.53 -8.72 -1.96
N SER A 386 -10.02 -9.97 -2.19
CA SER A 386 -11.06 -10.58 -1.36
C SER A 386 -10.49 -11.30 -0.13
N ARG A 387 -9.30 -11.89 -0.24
CA ARG A 387 -8.71 -12.63 0.89
C ARG A 387 -8.22 -11.72 2.00
N GLN A 388 -7.70 -10.56 1.71
CA GLN A 388 -7.39 -9.49 2.68
C GLN A 388 -6.69 -8.33 1.95
N PRO A 389 -7.39 -7.28 1.55
CA PRO A 389 -6.76 -6.08 1.02
C PRO A 389 -5.79 -5.47 2.05
N PHE A 390 -6.12 -5.70 3.34
CA PHE A 390 -5.33 -5.31 4.49
C PHE A 390 -4.95 -6.56 5.28
N THR A 391 -3.76 -7.12 5.00
CA THR A 391 -3.27 -8.29 5.74
C THR A 391 -3.05 -7.93 7.22
N TYR A 392 -3.21 -8.91 8.12
CA TYR A 392 -2.99 -8.70 9.55
C TYR A 392 -1.63 -8.03 9.84
N SER A 393 -0.55 -8.52 9.19
CA SER A 393 0.79 -7.96 9.36
C SER A 393 0.89 -6.49 8.96
N GLN A 394 0.24 -6.08 7.87
CA GLN A 394 0.22 -4.68 7.43
C GLN A 394 -0.55 -3.79 8.40
N VAL A 395 -1.66 -4.28 8.95
CA VAL A 395 -2.44 -3.55 9.96
C VAL A 395 -1.63 -3.40 11.25
N VAL A 396 -0.99 -4.45 11.72
CA VAL A 396 -0.09 -4.41 12.89
C VAL A 396 1.04 -3.40 12.69
N ILE A 397 1.65 -3.35 11.49
CA ILE A 397 2.67 -2.34 11.15
C ILE A 397 2.11 -0.91 11.24
N ALA A 398 0.89 -0.67 10.77
CA ALA A 398 0.27 0.66 10.82
C ALA A 398 -0.18 1.07 12.23
N LEU A 399 -0.46 0.10 13.10
CA LEU A 399 -0.89 0.32 14.48
C LEU A 399 0.27 0.31 15.49
N VAL A 400 1.51 0.20 15.03
CA VAL A 400 2.68 0.13 15.92
C VAL A 400 2.81 1.30 16.93
N PRO A 401 2.31 2.53 16.67
CA PRO A 401 2.34 3.58 17.68
C PRO A 401 1.58 3.26 18.97
N LEU A 402 0.58 2.34 18.91
CA LEU A 402 -0.07 1.84 20.12
C LEU A 402 0.94 1.20 21.09
N LEU A 403 1.83 0.34 20.56
CA LEU A 403 2.86 -0.28 21.39
C LEU A 403 3.80 0.76 22.02
N TRP A 404 4.20 1.79 21.26
CA TRP A 404 5.12 2.79 21.79
C TRP A 404 4.54 3.56 22.98
N SER A 405 3.28 3.95 22.92
CA SER A 405 2.59 4.63 24.03
C SER A 405 2.54 3.76 25.30
N TYR A 406 2.27 2.46 25.15
CA TYR A 406 2.29 1.55 26.30
C TYR A 406 3.71 1.26 26.82
N LEU A 407 4.74 1.29 25.97
CA LEU A 407 6.13 1.21 26.41
C LEU A 407 6.55 2.47 27.19
N ASP A 408 6.06 3.65 26.83
CA ASP A 408 6.24 4.85 27.61
C ASP A 408 5.57 4.73 28.98
N SER A 409 4.33 4.23 29.03
CA SER A 409 3.64 3.96 30.30
C SER A 409 4.41 2.94 31.14
N ALA A 410 4.84 1.81 30.56
CA ALA A 410 5.59 0.78 31.26
C ALA A 410 6.90 1.31 31.88
N SER A 411 7.63 2.15 31.14
CA SER A 411 8.87 2.75 31.63
C SER A 411 8.64 3.77 32.76
N ALA A 412 7.53 4.48 32.72
CA ALA A 412 7.13 5.39 33.80
C ALA A 412 6.75 4.64 35.07
N TYR A 413 5.98 3.55 34.93
CA TYR A 413 5.69 2.67 36.08
C TYR A 413 6.95 2.03 36.68
N ALA A 414 7.85 1.54 35.84
CA ALA A 414 9.12 0.96 36.30
C ALA A 414 10.00 1.95 37.09
N ARG A 415 9.92 3.25 36.74
CA ARG A 415 10.75 4.29 37.35
C ARG A 415 10.15 4.91 38.61
N PHE A 416 8.83 5.13 38.63
CA PHE A 416 8.18 5.98 39.64
C PHE A 416 7.26 5.23 40.60
N THR A 417 7.00 3.92 40.38
CA THR A 417 6.15 3.15 41.28
C THR A 417 6.99 2.55 42.40
N GLU A 418 6.61 2.76 43.64
CA GLU A 418 7.30 2.22 44.80
C GLU A 418 6.99 0.73 45.03
N TRP A 419 5.75 0.31 44.70
CA TRP A 419 5.29 -1.04 44.93
C TRP A 419 5.37 -1.89 43.65
N ASP A 420 6.25 -2.89 43.66
CA ASP A 420 6.49 -3.87 42.59
C ASP A 420 6.60 -3.26 41.17
N PRO A 421 7.56 -2.33 40.91
CA PRO A 421 7.65 -1.56 39.68
C PRO A 421 7.76 -2.42 38.43
N TRP A 422 8.48 -3.53 38.49
CA TRP A 422 8.68 -4.43 37.34
C TRP A 422 7.43 -5.21 36.98
N LEU A 423 6.63 -5.59 37.97
CA LEU A 423 5.36 -6.25 37.74
C LEU A 423 4.37 -5.29 37.10
N GLN A 424 4.27 -4.03 37.60
CA GLN A 424 3.44 -2.98 37.01
C GLN A 424 3.87 -2.67 35.57
N ALA A 425 5.17 -2.53 35.30
CA ALA A 425 5.69 -2.35 33.95
C ALA A 425 5.34 -3.52 33.02
N SER A 426 5.44 -4.76 33.51
CA SER A 426 5.07 -5.97 32.76
C SER A 426 3.59 -5.99 32.40
N CYS A 427 2.71 -5.53 33.29
CA CYS A 427 1.29 -5.37 33.02
C CYS A 427 1.00 -4.35 31.92
N GLN A 428 1.70 -3.21 31.91
CA GLN A 428 1.56 -2.21 30.86
C GLN A 428 2.04 -2.76 29.50
N ILE A 429 3.11 -3.55 29.47
CA ILE A 429 3.58 -4.22 28.25
C ILE A 429 2.53 -5.22 27.74
N ALA A 430 1.99 -6.07 28.62
CA ALA A 430 0.94 -7.03 28.26
C ALA A 430 -0.31 -6.33 27.71
N ARG A 431 -0.71 -5.24 28.33
CA ARG A 431 -1.78 -4.37 27.90
C ARG A 431 -1.51 -3.79 26.52
N GLY A 432 -0.32 -3.23 26.30
CA GLY A 432 0.11 -2.71 25.01
C GLY A 432 0.06 -3.75 23.90
N LEU A 433 0.52 -4.97 24.19
CA LEU A 433 0.45 -6.09 23.25
C LEU A 433 -1.01 -6.46 22.92
N ALA A 434 -1.90 -6.50 23.92
CA ALA A 434 -3.31 -6.80 23.72
C ALA A 434 -4.00 -5.74 22.84
N TRP A 435 -3.72 -4.46 23.07
CA TRP A 435 -4.25 -3.37 22.24
C TRP A 435 -3.66 -3.37 20.84
N TRP A 436 -2.34 -3.50 20.71
CA TRP A 436 -1.65 -3.43 19.43
C TRP A 436 -1.93 -4.63 18.51
N LEU A 437 -1.85 -5.87 19.07
CA LEU A 437 -2.01 -7.11 18.31
C LEU A 437 -3.45 -7.64 18.32
N GLY A 438 -4.30 -7.15 19.21
CA GLY A 438 -5.65 -7.66 19.41
C GLY A 438 -6.72 -6.64 19.07
N VAL A 439 -7.02 -5.72 19.99
CA VAL A 439 -8.16 -4.79 19.89
C VAL A 439 -8.06 -3.91 18.65
N GLY A 440 -6.90 -3.31 18.40
CA GLY A 440 -6.69 -2.40 17.26
C GLY A 440 -6.95 -3.09 15.92
N PRO A 441 -6.33 -4.24 15.60
CA PRO A 441 -6.63 -4.98 14.39
C PRO A 441 -8.09 -5.40 14.25
N VAL A 442 -8.75 -5.85 15.32
CA VAL A 442 -10.19 -6.22 15.28
C VAL A 442 -11.06 -5.01 14.98
N ALA A 443 -10.83 -3.88 15.65
CA ALA A 443 -11.55 -2.64 15.39
C ALA A 443 -11.39 -2.19 13.93
N PHE A 444 -10.15 -2.24 13.42
CA PHE A 444 -9.86 -1.94 12.02
C PHE A 444 -10.57 -2.89 11.05
N LEU A 445 -10.56 -4.21 11.32
CA LEU A 445 -11.24 -5.19 10.48
C LEU A 445 -12.75 -4.93 10.39
N ILE A 446 -13.38 -4.60 11.49
CA ILE A 446 -14.81 -4.24 11.54
C ILE A 446 -15.07 -2.97 10.74
N GLN A 447 -14.22 -1.94 10.89
CA GLN A 447 -14.30 -0.71 10.11
C GLN A 447 -14.24 -0.98 8.60
N CYS A 448 -13.24 -1.76 8.16
CA CYS A 448 -13.08 -2.13 6.76
C CYS A 448 -14.27 -2.91 6.20
N ARG A 449 -14.82 -3.85 6.96
CA ARG A 449 -15.99 -4.63 6.53
C ARG A 449 -17.24 -3.78 6.36
N LEU A 450 -17.49 -2.89 7.30
CA LEU A 450 -18.61 -1.97 7.21
C LEU A 450 -18.37 -0.95 6.09
N ALA A 451 -17.15 -0.43 5.92
CA ALA A 451 -16.81 0.44 4.80
C ALA A 451 -17.03 -0.25 3.45
N CYS A 452 -16.67 -1.55 3.33
CA CYS A 452 -16.95 -2.37 2.16
C CYS A 452 -18.46 -2.58 1.95
N ARG A 453 -19.20 -2.91 3.01
CA ARG A 453 -20.66 -3.14 2.93
C ARG A 453 -21.42 -1.88 2.50
N PHE A 454 -20.95 -0.71 2.94
CA PHE A 454 -21.56 0.60 2.68
C PHE A 454 -20.75 1.44 1.69
N GLN A 455 -20.02 0.81 0.76
CA GLN A 455 -19.16 1.52 -0.20
C GLN A 455 -19.93 2.38 -1.20
N ARG A 456 -21.15 2.02 -1.58
CA ARG A 456 -21.97 2.75 -2.57
C ARG A 456 -22.24 4.17 -2.10
N LYS A 457 -22.19 5.12 -3.05
CA LYS A 457 -22.57 6.51 -2.78
C LYS A 457 -24.09 6.58 -2.55
N CYS A 458 -24.49 7.45 -1.64
CA CYS A 458 -25.90 7.77 -1.48
C CYS A 458 -26.41 8.55 -2.69
N SER A 459 -27.65 8.32 -3.10
CA SER A 459 -28.31 9.08 -4.17
C SER A 459 -28.35 10.59 -3.85
N TRP A 460 -28.40 10.93 -2.55
CA TRP A 460 -28.32 12.30 -2.06
C TRP A 460 -26.90 12.58 -1.54
N ALA A 461 -26.15 13.38 -2.28
CA ALA A 461 -24.74 13.69 -1.97
C ALA A 461 -24.52 14.23 -0.55
N ARG A 462 -25.52 14.95 0.02
CA ARG A 462 -25.47 15.46 1.39
C ARG A 462 -25.59 14.36 2.47
N CYS A 463 -26.16 13.21 2.13
CA CYS A 463 -26.34 12.09 3.05
C CYS A 463 -25.16 11.10 3.01
N ASP A 464 -24.27 11.17 2.01
CA ASP A 464 -23.13 10.26 1.91
C ASP A 464 -22.19 10.31 3.12
N PRO A 465 -21.89 11.48 3.74
CA PRO A 465 -21.12 11.54 4.99
C PRO A 465 -21.80 10.87 6.17
N LEU A 466 -23.14 10.84 6.22
CA LEU A 466 -23.89 10.19 7.31
C LEU A 466 -23.71 8.66 7.29
N ILE A 467 -23.51 8.07 6.13
CA ILE A 467 -23.21 6.64 6.01
C ILE A 467 -21.89 6.28 6.71
N ASN A 468 -20.93 7.22 6.75
CA ASN A 468 -19.67 7.01 7.46
C ASN A 468 -19.84 6.88 8.97
N LEU A 469 -20.94 7.38 9.53
CA LEU A 469 -21.20 7.29 10.95
C LEU A 469 -21.39 5.83 11.42
N LEU A 470 -21.94 4.95 10.59
CA LEU A 470 -22.20 3.57 10.97
C LEU A 470 -20.90 2.76 11.22
N PRO A 471 -19.92 2.71 10.31
CA PRO A 471 -18.63 2.10 10.59
C PRO A 471 -17.90 2.77 11.77
N LEU A 472 -18.04 4.08 11.88
CA LEU A 472 -17.44 4.85 12.97
C LEU A 472 -17.99 4.46 14.33
N PHE A 473 -19.32 4.44 14.51
CA PHE A 473 -19.94 4.02 15.76
C PHE A 473 -19.61 2.57 16.12
N ALA A 474 -19.51 1.68 15.13
CA ALA A 474 -19.12 0.31 15.37
C ALA A 474 -17.69 0.20 15.92
N VAL A 475 -16.74 0.97 15.38
CA VAL A 475 -15.35 1.02 15.89
C VAL A 475 -15.31 1.58 17.31
N VAL A 476 -16.01 2.70 17.55
CA VAL A 476 -16.10 3.32 18.89
C VAL A 476 -16.72 2.33 19.89
N PHE A 477 -17.75 1.60 19.48
CA PHE A 477 -18.38 0.57 20.32
C PHE A 477 -17.40 -0.58 20.64
N VAL A 478 -16.64 -1.06 19.67
CA VAL A 478 -15.62 -2.11 19.91
C VAL A 478 -14.55 -1.64 20.88
N ILE A 479 -14.05 -0.42 20.68
CA ILE A 479 -13.08 0.20 21.59
C ILE A 479 -13.68 0.35 23.00
N PHE A 480 -14.92 0.81 23.09
CA PHE A 480 -15.63 0.95 24.37
C PHE A 480 -15.78 -0.39 25.09
N VAL A 481 -16.23 -1.44 24.38
CA VAL A 481 -16.34 -2.78 24.95
C VAL A 481 -14.97 -3.30 25.42
N ALA A 482 -13.91 -3.07 24.66
CA ALA A 482 -12.56 -3.46 25.05
C ALA A 482 -12.10 -2.72 26.32
N ILE A 483 -12.38 -1.41 26.43
CA ILE A 483 -12.09 -0.62 27.64
C ILE A 483 -12.88 -1.16 28.84
N VAL A 484 -14.18 -1.46 28.68
CA VAL A 484 -15.00 -2.02 29.76
C VAL A 484 -14.47 -3.38 30.21
N LEU A 485 -14.14 -4.27 29.26
CA LEU A 485 -13.53 -5.58 29.57
C LEU A 485 -12.21 -5.42 30.32
N GLU A 486 -11.38 -4.49 29.87
CA GLU A 486 -10.13 -4.15 30.52
C GLU A 486 -10.35 -3.66 31.95
N GLN A 487 -11.30 -2.74 32.16
CA GLN A 487 -11.65 -2.24 33.50
C GLN A 487 -12.22 -3.34 34.40
N LEU A 488 -13.04 -4.25 33.86
CA LEU A 488 -13.54 -5.40 34.60
C LEU A 488 -12.41 -6.36 35.04
N CYS A 489 -11.36 -6.48 34.23
CA CYS A 489 -10.14 -7.20 34.62
C CYS A 489 -9.31 -6.44 35.67
N PHE A 490 -9.50 -5.11 35.80
CA PHE A 490 -8.83 -4.26 36.78
C PHE A 490 -9.55 -4.22 38.15
N VAL A 491 -10.82 -4.57 38.22
CA VAL A 491 -11.52 -4.61 39.50
C VAL A 491 -10.86 -5.67 40.37
N PRO A 492 -10.31 -5.31 41.54
CA PRO A 492 -9.70 -6.29 42.43
C PRO A 492 -10.77 -7.33 42.75
N THR A 493 -10.48 -8.58 42.45
CA THR A 493 -11.32 -9.64 43.01
C THR A 493 -11.28 -9.49 44.51
N LEU A 494 -12.43 -9.45 45.14
CA LEU A 494 -12.68 -9.21 46.58
C LEU A 494 -11.84 -10.11 47.53
N PHE A 495 -10.88 -10.87 47.04
CA PHE A 495 -10.24 -11.93 47.77
C PHE A 495 -8.70 -11.96 47.75
N HIS A 496 -7.98 -11.11 47.01
CA HIS A 496 -6.48 -11.10 47.10
C HIS A 496 -5.87 -9.81 46.57
N ASP A 497 -4.73 -9.39 47.13
CA ASP A 497 -3.92 -8.21 46.87
C ASP A 497 -3.23 -8.16 45.48
N GLY A 498 -3.70 -8.91 44.49
CA GLY A 498 -3.05 -9.09 43.19
C GLY A 498 -3.72 -8.31 42.07
N GLN A 499 -3.52 -6.99 41.98
CA GLN A 499 -3.93 -6.16 40.82
C GLN A 499 -3.30 -6.59 39.47
N THR A 500 -2.34 -7.49 39.49
CA THR A 500 -1.47 -7.82 38.37
C THR A 500 -1.91 -9.02 37.54
N ASP A 501 -2.55 -10.01 38.17
CA ASP A 501 -2.92 -11.27 37.51
C ASP A 501 -4.00 -11.09 36.45
N ASN A 502 -4.85 -10.08 36.59
CA ASN A 502 -6.00 -9.84 35.73
C ASN A 502 -5.64 -9.22 34.37
N MET A 503 -4.52 -8.50 34.24
CA MET A 503 -4.06 -7.94 32.96
C MET A 503 -3.51 -9.01 32.03
N LEU A 504 -2.85 -10.01 32.56
CA LEU A 504 -2.44 -11.19 31.79
C LEU A 504 -3.66 -11.96 31.27
N LEU A 505 -4.76 -12.02 32.06
CA LEU A 505 -6.03 -12.61 31.61
C LEU A 505 -6.65 -11.83 30.45
N PHE A 506 -6.66 -10.49 30.50
CA PHE A 506 -7.12 -9.66 29.38
C PHE A 506 -6.34 -9.95 28.11
N ALA A 507 -5.01 -9.95 28.18
CA ALA A 507 -4.15 -10.27 27.04
C ALA A 507 -4.37 -11.72 26.54
N ALA A 508 -4.45 -12.69 27.48
CA ALA A 508 -4.68 -14.10 27.18
C ALA A 508 -6.05 -14.35 26.49
N PHE A 509 -7.06 -13.52 26.75
CA PHE A 509 -8.36 -13.60 26.10
C PHE A 509 -8.35 -12.89 24.74
N VAL A 510 -7.82 -11.67 24.69
CA VAL A 510 -7.90 -10.79 23.50
C VAL A 510 -7.03 -11.31 22.36
N LEU A 511 -5.79 -11.76 22.62
CA LEU A 511 -4.86 -12.17 21.57
C LEU A 511 -5.32 -13.41 20.78
N PRO A 512 -5.74 -14.52 21.42
CA PRO A 512 -6.29 -15.66 20.68
C PRO A 512 -7.60 -15.31 19.96
N SER A 513 -8.47 -14.49 20.57
CA SER A 513 -9.73 -14.05 19.96
C SER A 513 -9.49 -13.24 18.70
N ALA A 514 -8.52 -12.34 18.72
CA ALA A 514 -8.14 -11.55 17.55
C ALA A 514 -7.54 -12.43 16.45
N TRP A 515 -6.68 -13.37 16.80
CA TRP A 515 -6.09 -14.32 15.86
C TRP A 515 -7.16 -15.20 15.20
N LEU A 516 -8.08 -15.73 15.98
CA LEU A 516 -9.22 -16.52 15.48
C LEU A 516 -10.13 -15.67 14.56
N LEU A 517 -10.46 -14.44 14.97
CA LEU A 517 -11.27 -13.54 14.18
C LEU A 517 -10.60 -13.20 12.85
N TYR A 518 -9.31 -12.90 12.83
CA TYR A 518 -8.58 -12.65 11.60
C TYR A 518 -8.45 -13.90 10.72
N GLY A 519 -8.26 -15.07 11.30
CA GLY A 519 -8.19 -16.34 10.58
C GLY A 519 -9.54 -16.74 9.97
N TYR A 520 -10.62 -16.62 10.75
CA TYR A 520 -11.96 -17.03 10.34
C TYR A 520 -12.69 -15.97 9.50
N VAL A 521 -12.52 -14.70 9.90
CA VAL A 521 -13.21 -13.52 9.37
C VAL A 521 -12.39 -12.82 8.28
N GLY A 522 -11.09 -13.06 8.25
CA GLY A 522 -10.15 -12.53 7.25
C GLY A 522 -10.39 -13.03 5.82
N ALA A 523 -11.18 -14.10 5.64
CA ALA A 523 -11.82 -14.37 4.37
C ALA A 523 -12.82 -13.23 4.13
N GLY A 524 -12.39 -12.19 3.41
CA GLY A 524 -13.22 -11.04 3.01
C GLY A 524 -14.57 -11.47 2.47
N PRO A 525 -15.56 -10.57 2.36
CA PRO A 525 -16.82 -10.91 1.73
C PRO A 525 -16.47 -11.54 0.39
N ARG A 526 -16.95 -12.76 0.13
CA ARG A 526 -16.89 -13.35 -1.20
C ARG A 526 -17.59 -12.34 -2.09
N LEU A 527 -16.82 -11.54 -2.82
CA LEU A 527 -17.35 -10.73 -3.89
C LEU A 527 -17.87 -11.76 -4.88
N THR A 528 -19.15 -12.07 -4.75
CA THR A 528 -19.84 -12.95 -5.69
C THR A 528 -19.77 -12.22 -7.02
N VAL A 529 -18.96 -12.76 -7.93
CA VAL A 529 -19.07 -12.42 -9.34
C VAL A 529 -20.52 -12.76 -9.70
N SER A 530 -21.32 -11.72 -9.86
CA SER A 530 -22.64 -11.86 -10.47
C SER A 530 -22.38 -12.27 -11.92
N THR A 531 -22.22 -13.55 -12.13
CA THR A 531 -22.39 -14.15 -13.46
C THR A 531 -23.86 -13.97 -13.79
N SER A 532 -24.22 -12.82 -14.35
CA SER A 532 -25.45 -12.71 -15.11
C SER A 532 -25.26 -13.65 -16.29
N LYS A 533 -25.77 -14.87 -16.15
CA LYS A 533 -26.04 -15.74 -17.27
C LYS A 533 -27.01 -14.98 -18.18
N HIS A 534 -26.48 -14.24 -19.14
CA HIS A 534 -27.24 -13.94 -20.33
C HIS A 534 -27.47 -15.27 -21.03
N SER A 535 -28.58 -15.91 -20.72
CA SER A 535 -29.23 -16.87 -21.61
C SER A 535 -29.55 -16.08 -22.88
N ILE A 536 -28.75 -16.31 -23.90
CA ILE A 536 -29.06 -15.95 -25.28
C ILE A 536 -30.25 -16.77 -25.68
N PRO A 537 -31.34 -16.17 -26.27
CA PRO A 537 -32.48 -16.89 -26.78
C PRO A 537 -32.14 -17.71 -28.01
#